data_9b0049f78c95792403a8e3c1b403f302
#
_entry.id   9b0049f78c95792403a8e3c1b403f302
#
_cell.length_a   1.000
_cell.length_b   1.000
_cell.length_c   1.000
_cell.angle_alpha   90.00
_cell.angle_beta   90.00
_cell.angle_gamma   90.00
#
_symmetry.space_group_name_H-M   'P 1'
#
loop_
_entity.id
_entity.type
_entity.pdbx_description
1 polymer ?
#
loop_
_entity_poly.entity_id
_entity_poly.type
_entity_poly.pdbx_seq_one_letter_code
_entity_poly.pdbx_strand_id
1 'polypeptide(L)'
;MQGYHGGRSDPPQYPREDTRPTSKKELAGWYSYGWAAEVFAVCAMGSFLPITLEQMARERGVLLSDQTIPCSASWNHPQNQAQSALVYVRPGAATVAQCVVNILGLQVNTASFAMYTFSVSVFVQAIFIVSMSGAADHGNHRKMLLVLFALAGSVATMLFLAISPRVYILAALSAIVANTCFGASFVLLNSFLPLLVRHHSSLLKRDAASPFRPIAPNADRKLVSIKNNQELELSSKISSYGIGIGYIGAVILQGLCIAVVFATRQTTFSLRLVLFLIGLWWFLFTIPAAIWLRSRPGPPLSHVSHSKNHRAWGGYVAYAWKSLLRTAMRTRHLKDILLFLASWFLLSDGIATVSGTAVLFAKTQLGMQPAALGLINVVAMAAGVFGAFSWGYIARFFGLCASQIIILCILLLEIVPLYGLLGFIPAVKELGFLGLQQPWEMYVLAIVYGLVMGGLSSYCRSFFGQLIPPGYEAAFYALYAITDKGSSIFGPMVVGLVTDRYGDIRPAFVFLAILILFPLPLMLLVDVDRGKRDALALATELEGERGVQSLGSGTNSHVSTHSERPVMQSE
;
A
#
# COMPACT_ATOMS: atom_id res chain seq x y z
N MET A 1 2.09 49.76 6.70
CA MET A 1 2.04 48.95 7.93
C MET A 1 1.10 47.78 7.68
N GLN A 2 1.62 46.66 7.19
CA GLN A 2 0.84 45.43 6.99
C GLN A 2 1.05 44.57 8.22
N GLY A 3 -0.03 44.38 9.01
CA GLY A 3 -0.01 43.57 10.21
C GLY A 3 0.11 42.08 9.87
N TYR A 4 1.23 41.47 10.18
CA TYR A 4 1.41 40.03 10.27
C TYR A 4 0.55 39.50 11.43
N HIS A 5 -0.60 38.94 11.14
CA HIS A 5 -1.32 38.06 12.09
C HIS A 5 -0.57 36.72 12.18
N GLY A 6 0.43 36.68 13.05
CA GLY A 6 1.10 35.46 13.46
C GLY A 6 0.14 34.61 14.30
N GLY A 7 -0.47 33.58 13.70
CA GLY A 7 -1.11 32.51 14.47
C GLY A 7 -0.06 31.87 15.37
N ARG A 8 -0.34 31.78 16.67
CA ARG A 8 0.50 31.10 17.67
C ARG A 8 0.67 29.65 17.22
N SER A 9 1.83 29.31 16.69
CA SER A 9 2.26 27.93 16.49
C SER A 9 2.64 27.36 17.86
N ASP A 10 2.26 26.12 18.13
CA ASP A 10 2.77 25.41 19.30
C ASP A 10 4.31 25.48 19.32
N PRO A 11 4.94 25.59 20.50
CA PRO A 11 6.39 25.60 20.57
C PRO A 11 6.95 24.31 19.96
N PRO A 12 8.07 24.39 19.22
CA PRO A 12 8.67 23.23 18.59
C PRO A 12 9.04 22.19 19.66
N GLN A 13 8.62 20.95 19.46
CA GLN A 13 8.88 19.83 20.38
C GLN A 13 10.36 19.40 20.32
N TYR A 14 11.05 19.68 19.18
CA TYR A 14 12.47 19.38 18.99
C TYR A 14 13.15 20.44 18.10
N PRO A 15 14.50 20.58 18.18
CA PRO A 15 15.23 21.55 17.37
C PRO A 15 15.00 21.34 15.88
N ARG A 16 14.64 22.42 15.15
CA ARG A 16 14.35 22.45 13.70
C ARG A 16 13.01 21.83 13.28
N GLU A 17 12.08 21.60 14.17
CA GLU A 17 10.71 21.22 13.79
C GLU A 17 10.08 22.32 12.93
N ASP A 18 9.44 21.95 11.81
CA ASP A 18 8.68 22.86 10.97
C ASP A 18 7.23 22.96 11.46
N THR A 19 6.95 23.90 12.36
CA THR A 19 5.62 24.15 12.94
C THR A 19 4.71 25.00 12.06
N ARG A 20 5.16 25.39 10.85
CA ARG A 20 4.36 26.22 9.95
C ARG A 20 3.07 25.52 9.54
N PRO A 21 1.95 26.26 9.44
CA PRO A 21 0.68 25.70 9.01
C PRO A 21 0.79 25.02 7.63
N THR A 22 0.09 23.89 7.48
CA THR A 22 -0.01 23.17 6.21
C THR A 22 -0.66 24.07 5.16
N SER A 23 0.03 24.32 4.07
CA SER A 23 -0.45 25.18 2.98
C SER A 23 -1.25 24.38 1.96
N LYS A 24 -2.13 25.07 1.19
CA LYS A 24 -2.86 24.44 0.07
C LYS A 24 -1.92 23.86 -0.99
N LYS A 25 -0.74 24.49 -1.22
CA LYS A 25 0.28 23.99 -2.15
C LYS A 25 0.92 22.69 -1.65
N GLU A 26 1.17 22.57 -0.35
CA GLU A 26 1.72 21.36 0.25
C GLU A 26 0.75 20.18 0.14
N LEU A 27 -0.54 20.42 0.40
CA LEU A 27 -1.59 19.41 0.16
C LEU A 27 -1.69 19.02 -1.33
N ALA A 28 -1.64 20.01 -2.24
CA ALA A 28 -1.63 19.73 -3.67
C ALA A 28 -0.41 18.90 -4.08
N GLY A 29 0.77 19.11 -3.48
CA GLY A 29 1.95 18.29 -3.68
C GLY A 29 1.75 16.85 -3.22
N TRP A 30 1.09 16.65 -2.08
CA TRP A 30 0.75 15.34 -1.57
C TRP A 30 -0.26 14.60 -2.48
N TYR A 31 -1.31 15.30 -2.94
CA TYR A 31 -2.29 14.75 -3.89
C TYR A 31 -1.67 14.44 -5.27
N SER A 32 -0.77 15.31 -5.74
CA SER A 32 -0.06 15.10 -7.01
C SER A 32 0.78 13.82 -6.98
N TYR A 33 1.35 13.46 -5.84
CA TYR A 33 2.05 12.18 -5.73
C TYR A 33 1.09 10.99 -5.72
N GLY A 34 -0.07 11.10 -5.07
CA GLY A 34 -1.14 10.10 -5.18
C GLY A 34 -1.57 9.88 -6.64
N TRP A 35 -1.80 10.97 -7.38
CA TRP A 35 -2.09 10.95 -8.82
C TRP A 35 -0.99 10.28 -9.65
N ALA A 36 0.28 10.45 -9.26
CA ALA A 36 1.42 9.87 -9.96
C ALA A 36 1.58 8.37 -9.68
N ALA A 37 1.52 7.97 -8.42
CA ALA A 37 1.94 6.65 -7.96
C ALA A 37 0.83 5.59 -8.03
N GLU A 38 -0.44 5.98 -7.80
CA GLU A 38 -1.58 5.05 -7.81
C GLU A 38 -1.76 4.38 -9.18
N VAL A 39 -1.39 5.07 -10.24
CA VAL A 39 -1.38 4.55 -11.61
C VAL A 39 -0.44 3.35 -11.76
N PHE A 40 0.73 3.37 -11.13
CA PHE A 40 1.64 2.22 -11.16
C PHE A 40 1.03 1.01 -10.46
N ALA A 41 0.43 1.22 -9.28
CA ALA A 41 -0.20 0.14 -8.53
C ALA A 41 -1.31 -0.53 -9.34
N VAL A 42 -2.19 0.25 -9.94
CA VAL A 42 -3.39 -0.24 -10.61
C VAL A 42 -3.09 -0.71 -12.03
N CYS A 43 -2.48 0.14 -12.86
CA CYS A 43 -2.28 -0.17 -14.28
C CYS A 43 -1.08 -1.09 -14.50
N ALA A 44 0.07 -0.82 -13.84
CA ALA A 44 1.24 -1.69 -14.02
C ALA A 44 1.08 -2.99 -13.25
N MET A 45 1.08 -2.92 -11.91
CA MET A 45 1.10 -4.13 -11.07
C MET A 45 -0.17 -4.95 -11.19
N GLY A 46 -1.33 -4.29 -11.20
CA GLY A 46 -2.64 -4.95 -11.27
C GLY A 46 -3.00 -5.50 -12.65
N SER A 47 -2.33 -5.07 -13.73
CA SER A 47 -2.73 -5.44 -15.09
C SER A 47 -1.57 -5.78 -16.01
N PHE A 48 -0.78 -4.79 -16.44
CA PHE A 48 0.13 -4.96 -17.57
C PHE A 48 1.47 -5.62 -17.22
N LEU A 49 2.01 -5.44 -16.03
CA LEU A 49 3.33 -5.94 -15.65
C LEU A 49 3.40 -7.48 -15.61
N PRO A 50 2.44 -8.19 -14.98
CA PRO A 50 2.43 -9.65 -14.99
C PRO A 50 2.32 -10.22 -16.41
N ILE A 51 1.44 -9.64 -17.22
CA ILE A 51 1.21 -10.06 -18.61
C ILE A 51 2.48 -9.83 -19.44
N THR A 52 3.15 -8.69 -19.26
CA THR A 52 4.39 -8.38 -20.00
C THR A 52 5.51 -9.33 -19.65
N LEU A 53 5.70 -9.62 -18.35
CA LEU A 53 6.73 -10.57 -17.89
C LEU A 53 6.48 -11.98 -18.43
N GLU A 54 5.25 -12.46 -18.34
CA GLU A 54 4.84 -13.77 -18.86
C GLU A 54 5.06 -13.83 -20.38
N GLN A 55 4.62 -12.82 -21.14
CA GLN A 55 4.75 -12.78 -22.59
C GLN A 55 6.22 -12.74 -23.03
N MET A 56 7.05 -11.93 -22.37
CA MET A 56 8.49 -11.86 -22.67
C MET A 56 9.21 -13.19 -22.37
N ALA A 57 8.82 -13.88 -21.28
CA ALA A 57 9.33 -15.20 -20.96
C ALA A 57 8.85 -16.24 -21.99
N ARG A 58 7.58 -16.22 -22.39
CA ARG A 58 6.97 -17.12 -23.37
C ARG A 58 7.63 -17.04 -24.74
N GLU A 59 8.04 -15.86 -25.20
CA GLU A 59 8.76 -15.70 -26.47
C GLU A 59 10.12 -16.43 -26.50
N ARG A 60 10.66 -16.76 -25.34
CA ARG A 60 11.93 -17.50 -25.18
C ARG A 60 11.73 -18.90 -24.61
N GLY A 61 10.50 -19.24 -24.26
CA GLY A 61 10.14 -20.53 -23.71
C GLY A 61 10.03 -21.60 -24.77
N VAL A 62 10.16 -22.84 -24.29
CA VAL A 62 9.94 -24.07 -25.05
C VAL A 62 8.78 -24.85 -24.44
N LEU A 63 8.16 -25.71 -25.22
CA LEU A 63 7.10 -26.59 -24.72
C LEU A 63 7.67 -27.60 -23.73
N LEU A 64 6.99 -27.82 -22.61
CA LEU A 64 7.40 -28.81 -21.61
C LEU A 64 7.41 -30.23 -22.16
N SER A 65 6.49 -30.55 -23.10
CA SER A 65 6.37 -31.85 -23.75
C SER A 65 7.46 -32.12 -24.78
N ASP A 66 7.96 -31.07 -25.43
CA ASP A 66 9.02 -31.18 -26.43
C ASP A 66 9.88 -29.92 -26.35
N GLN A 67 11.01 -30.04 -25.71
CA GLN A 67 11.95 -28.93 -25.41
C GLN A 67 12.62 -28.34 -26.66
N THR A 68 12.35 -28.88 -27.85
CA THR A 68 12.86 -28.39 -29.13
C THR A 68 11.92 -27.39 -29.80
N ILE A 69 10.63 -27.40 -29.44
CA ILE A 69 9.61 -26.56 -30.06
C ILE A 69 9.47 -25.25 -29.28
N PRO A 70 9.77 -24.08 -29.89
CA PRO A 70 9.57 -22.80 -29.23
C PRO A 70 8.07 -22.48 -29.06
N CYS A 71 7.68 -21.95 -27.91
CA CYS A 71 6.31 -21.55 -27.61
C CYS A 71 5.78 -20.48 -28.58
N SER A 72 6.64 -19.67 -29.19
CA SER A 72 6.27 -18.66 -30.18
C SER A 72 5.79 -19.25 -31.51
N ALA A 73 6.18 -20.46 -31.85
CA ALA A 73 5.77 -21.12 -33.09
C ALA A 73 4.30 -21.59 -33.05
N SER A 74 3.76 -21.88 -31.86
CA SER A 74 2.37 -22.31 -31.70
C SER A 74 1.32 -21.21 -31.91
N TRP A 75 1.73 -19.94 -31.88
CA TRP A 75 0.84 -18.77 -32.06
C TRP A 75 0.64 -18.33 -33.50
N ASN A 76 1.53 -18.73 -34.41
CA ASN A 76 1.49 -18.29 -35.82
C ASN A 76 0.55 -19.10 -36.72
N HIS A 77 -0.10 -20.16 -36.20
CA HIS A 77 -1.11 -20.91 -36.95
C HIS A 77 -2.52 -20.43 -36.57
N PRO A 78 -3.27 -19.77 -37.51
CA PRO A 78 -4.64 -19.30 -37.26
C PRO A 78 -5.63 -20.40 -36.84
N GLN A 79 -5.36 -21.64 -37.23
CA GLN A 79 -6.17 -22.82 -36.87
C GLN A 79 -6.04 -23.22 -35.39
N ASN A 80 -4.95 -22.87 -34.72
CA ASN A 80 -4.75 -23.26 -33.30
C ASN A 80 -5.32 -22.23 -32.32
N GLN A 81 -5.65 -20.99 -32.75
CA GLN A 81 -6.34 -20.02 -31.89
C GLN A 81 -7.77 -20.44 -31.56
N ALA A 82 -8.47 -21.07 -32.49
CA ALA A 82 -9.81 -21.63 -32.25
C ALA A 82 -9.75 -22.94 -31.42
N GLN A 83 -8.68 -23.74 -31.59
CA GLN A 83 -8.49 -24.97 -30.82
C GLN A 83 -7.94 -24.76 -29.41
N SER A 84 -7.14 -23.73 -29.19
CA SER A 84 -6.69 -23.37 -27.82
C SER A 84 -7.82 -22.79 -26.96
N ALA A 85 -8.85 -22.23 -27.60
CA ALA A 85 -10.08 -21.77 -26.92
C ALA A 85 -11.15 -22.89 -26.80
N LEU A 86 -11.02 -24.00 -27.55
CA LEU A 86 -12.01 -25.05 -27.65
C LEU A 86 -11.42 -26.47 -27.44
N VAL A 87 -10.30 -26.61 -26.73
CA VAL A 87 -9.97 -27.94 -26.19
C VAL A 87 -10.92 -28.22 -25.03
N TYR A 88 -12.13 -28.57 -25.42
CA TYR A 88 -13.09 -29.23 -24.58
C TYR A 88 -12.46 -30.54 -24.12
N VAL A 89 -12.10 -30.58 -22.86
CA VAL A 89 -11.45 -31.71 -22.19
C VAL A 89 -12.31 -32.93 -22.31
N ARG A 90 -11.89 -33.91 -23.10
CA ARG A 90 -12.29 -35.30 -22.89
C ARG A 90 -11.72 -35.72 -21.53
N PRO A 91 -12.51 -36.31 -20.62
CA PRO A 91 -11.97 -36.79 -19.34
C PRO A 91 -10.94 -37.89 -19.64
N GLY A 92 -9.67 -37.57 -19.46
CA GLY A 92 -8.63 -38.58 -19.58
C GLY A 92 -7.27 -38.16 -20.14
N ALA A 93 -7.11 -37.08 -20.91
CA ALA A 93 -5.80 -36.60 -21.34
C ALA A 93 -5.91 -35.27 -22.10
N ALA A 94 -5.69 -34.16 -21.42
CA ALA A 94 -5.26 -32.91 -22.06
C ALA A 94 -4.24 -32.24 -21.16
N THR A 95 -2.99 -32.63 -21.30
CA THR A 95 -1.86 -31.82 -20.87
C THR A 95 -1.89 -30.53 -21.69
N VAL A 96 -2.41 -29.45 -21.09
CA VAL A 96 -2.28 -28.10 -21.65
C VAL A 96 -0.79 -27.93 -21.97
N ALA A 97 -0.46 -27.55 -23.22
CA ALA A 97 0.91 -27.36 -23.65
C ALA A 97 1.56 -26.25 -22.81
N GLN A 98 2.25 -26.63 -21.74
CA GLN A 98 2.87 -25.73 -20.79
C GLN A 98 4.17 -25.20 -21.38
N CYS A 99 4.33 -23.87 -21.37
CA CYS A 99 5.56 -23.21 -21.76
C CYS A 99 6.49 -23.06 -20.56
N VAL A 100 7.75 -23.46 -20.74
CA VAL A 100 8.77 -23.35 -19.71
C VAL A 100 9.98 -22.58 -20.21
N VAL A 101 10.63 -21.87 -19.30
CA VAL A 101 11.92 -21.21 -19.51
C VAL A 101 12.97 -21.82 -18.57
N ASN A 102 14.20 -21.89 -19.02
CA ASN A 102 15.30 -22.37 -18.19
C ASN A 102 15.97 -21.17 -17.50
N ILE A 103 15.92 -21.16 -16.17
CA ILE A 103 16.55 -20.12 -15.33
C ILE A 103 17.52 -20.82 -14.39
N LEU A 104 18.82 -20.57 -14.53
CA LEU A 104 19.87 -21.17 -13.70
C LEU A 104 19.79 -22.72 -13.61
N GLY A 105 19.36 -23.39 -14.69
CA GLY A 105 19.21 -24.84 -14.71
C GLY A 105 17.87 -25.38 -14.21
N LEU A 106 16.98 -24.51 -13.71
CA LEU A 106 15.62 -24.87 -13.29
C LEU A 106 14.63 -24.56 -14.40
N GLN A 107 13.75 -25.50 -14.72
CA GLN A 107 12.63 -25.29 -15.63
C GLN A 107 11.47 -24.63 -14.90
N VAL A 108 11.15 -23.40 -15.29
CA VAL A 108 10.11 -22.59 -14.67
C VAL A 108 9.01 -22.32 -15.70
N ASN A 109 7.76 -22.54 -15.33
CA ASN A 109 6.61 -22.17 -16.17
C ASN A 109 6.59 -20.64 -16.36
N THR A 110 6.25 -20.18 -17.57
CA THR A 110 6.25 -18.73 -17.91
C THR A 110 5.28 -17.92 -17.06
N ALA A 111 4.13 -18.48 -16.70
CA ALA A 111 3.20 -17.84 -15.77
C ALA A 111 3.77 -17.77 -14.34
N SER A 112 4.40 -18.86 -13.88
CA SER A 112 5.05 -18.89 -12.56
C SER A 112 6.23 -17.93 -12.47
N PHE A 113 6.93 -17.66 -13.58
CA PHE A 113 8.01 -16.68 -13.63
C PHE A 113 7.55 -15.28 -13.20
N ALA A 114 6.40 -14.81 -13.69
CA ALA A 114 5.82 -13.54 -13.27
C ALA A 114 5.50 -13.55 -11.76
N MET A 115 4.88 -14.63 -11.26
CA MET A 115 4.54 -14.77 -9.84
C MET A 115 5.77 -14.78 -8.94
N TYR A 116 6.83 -15.52 -9.30
CA TYR A 116 8.09 -15.52 -8.54
C TYR A 116 8.76 -14.15 -8.55
N THR A 117 8.72 -13.43 -9.67
CA THR A 117 9.23 -12.06 -9.76
C THR A 117 8.49 -11.14 -8.78
N PHE A 118 7.16 -11.26 -8.71
CA PHE A 118 6.36 -10.52 -7.73
C PHE A 118 6.72 -10.88 -6.29
N SER A 119 6.80 -12.16 -5.96
CA SER A 119 7.14 -12.62 -4.60
C SER A 119 8.50 -12.10 -4.15
N VAL A 120 9.51 -12.19 -5.02
CA VAL A 120 10.86 -11.65 -4.76
C VAL A 120 10.79 -10.13 -4.60
N SER A 121 10.01 -9.42 -5.43
CA SER A 121 9.89 -7.96 -5.34
C SER A 121 9.27 -7.50 -4.03
N VAL A 122 8.24 -8.19 -3.53
CA VAL A 122 7.61 -7.90 -2.24
C VAL A 122 8.57 -8.17 -1.08
N PHE A 123 9.34 -9.25 -1.15
CA PHE A 123 10.36 -9.56 -0.13
C PHE A 123 11.45 -8.49 -0.08
N VAL A 124 12.02 -8.12 -1.23
CA VAL A 124 13.02 -7.05 -1.33
C VAL A 124 12.44 -5.72 -0.87
N GLN A 125 11.22 -5.40 -1.28
CA GLN A 125 10.48 -4.21 -0.86
C GLN A 125 10.36 -4.13 0.67
N ALA A 126 9.98 -5.23 1.34
CA ALA A 126 9.85 -5.27 2.80
C ALA A 126 11.17 -4.94 3.50
N ILE A 127 12.28 -5.56 3.07
CA ILE A 127 13.62 -5.27 3.61
C ILE A 127 13.99 -3.79 3.41
N PHE A 128 13.75 -3.25 2.21
CA PHE A 128 14.08 -1.86 1.89
C PHE A 128 13.26 -0.86 2.71
N ILE A 129 11.96 -1.08 2.81
CA ILE A 129 11.04 -0.22 3.58
C ILE A 129 11.48 -0.15 5.05
N VAL A 130 11.78 -1.30 5.66
CA VAL A 130 12.28 -1.33 7.05
C VAL A 130 13.60 -0.59 7.16
N SER A 131 14.55 -0.86 6.26
CA SER A 131 15.90 -0.28 6.32
C SER A 131 15.91 1.24 6.17
N MET A 132 15.00 1.81 5.40
CA MET A 132 14.91 3.26 5.21
C MET A 132 14.07 4.00 6.26
N SER A 133 13.20 3.29 7.02
CA SER A 133 12.25 3.92 7.95
C SER A 133 12.95 4.80 8.99
N GLY A 134 14.09 4.35 9.52
CA GLY A 134 14.87 5.12 10.47
C GLY A 134 15.40 6.46 9.91
N ALA A 135 15.82 6.48 8.65
CA ALA A 135 16.26 7.71 8.00
C ALA A 135 15.08 8.63 7.62
N ALA A 136 13.91 8.05 7.39
CA ALA A 136 12.69 8.78 7.08
C ALA A 136 12.08 9.46 8.31
N ASP A 137 12.10 8.80 9.46
CA ASP A 137 11.53 9.32 10.70
C ASP A 137 12.47 10.32 11.41
N HIS A 138 13.77 10.24 11.16
CA HIS A 138 14.78 11.09 11.79
C HIS A 138 15.50 11.98 10.78
N GLY A 139 15.65 13.26 11.13
CA GLY A 139 16.31 14.24 10.27
C GLY A 139 15.44 14.73 9.10
N ASN A 140 16.08 15.15 8.01
CA ASN A 140 15.42 15.84 6.90
C ASN A 140 15.35 14.99 5.61
N HIS A 141 15.34 13.65 5.75
CA HIS A 141 15.52 12.77 4.59
C HIS A 141 14.19 12.30 3.98
N ARG A 142 13.04 12.42 4.67
CA ARG A 142 11.73 11.90 4.27
C ARG A 142 11.33 12.31 2.85
N LYS A 143 11.34 13.61 2.54
CA LYS A 143 11.01 14.13 1.21
C LYS A 143 12.03 13.69 0.16
N MET A 144 13.31 13.78 0.48
CA MET A 144 14.39 13.41 -0.43
C MET A 144 14.29 11.94 -0.84
N LEU A 145 14.06 11.05 0.12
CA LEU A 145 13.87 9.61 -0.12
C LEU A 145 12.61 9.34 -0.96
N LEU A 146 11.49 10.02 -0.66
CA LEU A 146 10.26 9.89 -1.45
C LEU A 146 10.52 10.21 -2.93
N VAL A 147 11.14 11.35 -3.21
CA VAL A 147 11.44 11.78 -4.58
C VAL A 147 12.44 10.85 -5.25
N LEU A 148 13.50 10.44 -4.54
CA LEU A 148 14.51 9.53 -5.05
C LEU A 148 13.91 8.19 -5.48
N PHE A 149 13.11 7.55 -4.61
CA PHE A 149 12.44 6.29 -4.93
C PHE A 149 11.40 6.47 -6.04
N ALA A 150 10.65 7.56 -6.05
CA ALA A 150 9.70 7.85 -7.12
C ALA A 150 10.38 7.95 -8.49
N LEU A 151 11.48 8.68 -8.59
CA LEU A 151 12.26 8.83 -9.82
C LEU A 151 12.93 7.51 -10.22
N ALA A 152 13.55 6.80 -9.29
CA ALA A 152 14.18 5.50 -9.58
C ALA A 152 13.16 4.47 -10.07
N GLY A 153 11.98 4.37 -9.41
CA GLY A 153 10.91 3.45 -9.79
C GLY A 153 10.29 3.80 -11.15
N SER A 154 10.04 5.09 -11.42
CA SER A 154 9.50 5.53 -12.71
C SER A 154 10.47 5.27 -13.85
N VAL A 155 11.77 5.53 -13.67
CA VAL A 155 12.81 5.21 -14.66
C VAL A 155 12.90 3.71 -14.89
N ALA A 156 12.90 2.89 -13.82
CA ALA A 156 12.88 1.43 -13.94
C ALA A 156 11.67 0.95 -14.74
N THR A 157 10.50 1.56 -14.55
CA THR A 157 9.29 1.24 -15.33
C THR A 157 9.41 1.67 -16.78
N MET A 158 10.02 2.82 -17.06
CA MET A 158 10.27 3.29 -18.46
C MET A 158 11.28 2.40 -19.19
N LEU A 159 12.24 1.80 -18.51
CA LEU A 159 13.25 0.92 -19.10
C LEU A 159 12.64 -0.30 -19.83
N PHE A 160 11.41 -0.70 -19.50
CA PHE A 160 10.73 -1.79 -20.21
C PHE A 160 10.67 -1.58 -21.74
N LEU A 161 10.58 -0.35 -22.21
CA LEU A 161 10.59 -0.05 -23.64
C LEU A 161 11.91 -0.47 -24.31
N ALA A 162 13.05 -0.31 -23.62
CA ALA A 162 14.36 -0.67 -24.14
C ALA A 162 14.68 -2.16 -24.00
N ILE A 163 14.07 -2.86 -23.02
CA ILE A 163 14.36 -4.26 -22.72
C ILE A 163 13.72 -5.15 -23.79
N SER A 164 14.52 -5.88 -24.56
CA SER A 164 14.02 -6.84 -25.52
C SER A 164 13.68 -8.18 -24.87
N PRO A 165 12.78 -9.02 -25.44
CA PRO A 165 12.47 -10.35 -24.93
C PRO A 165 13.69 -11.28 -24.81
N ARG A 166 14.78 -10.97 -25.51
CA ARG A 166 16.04 -11.73 -25.41
C ARG A 166 16.65 -11.69 -24.01
N VAL A 167 16.37 -10.64 -23.25
CA VAL A 167 16.90 -10.39 -21.91
C VAL A 167 15.75 -10.26 -20.88
N TYR A 168 14.78 -11.17 -20.94
CA TYR A 168 13.58 -11.16 -20.07
C TYR A 168 13.91 -11.15 -18.57
N ILE A 169 15.09 -11.67 -18.16
CA ILE A 169 15.56 -11.59 -16.77
C ILE A 169 15.80 -10.13 -16.35
N LEU A 170 16.27 -9.27 -17.26
CA LEU A 170 16.43 -7.84 -16.99
C LEU A 170 15.06 -7.16 -16.78
N ALA A 171 14.01 -7.63 -17.46
CA ALA A 171 12.65 -7.17 -17.22
C ALA A 171 12.18 -7.54 -15.79
N ALA A 172 12.48 -8.76 -15.33
CA ALA A 172 12.18 -9.15 -13.96
C ALA A 172 12.95 -8.28 -12.93
N LEU A 173 14.23 -8.02 -13.14
CA LEU A 173 15.01 -7.13 -12.27
C LEU A 173 14.43 -5.71 -12.27
N SER A 174 14.06 -5.18 -13.44
CA SER A 174 13.42 -3.86 -13.55
C SER A 174 12.08 -3.82 -12.81
N ALA A 175 11.27 -4.88 -12.90
CA ALA A 175 10.02 -5.03 -12.14
C ALA A 175 10.25 -5.04 -10.62
N ILE A 176 11.26 -5.77 -10.16
CA ILE A 176 11.63 -5.82 -8.72
C ILE A 176 12.03 -4.43 -8.24
N VAL A 177 12.86 -3.71 -8.99
CA VAL A 177 13.27 -2.34 -8.63
C VAL A 177 12.07 -1.40 -8.63
N ALA A 178 11.25 -1.41 -9.68
CA ALA A 178 10.07 -0.54 -9.80
C ALA A 178 9.09 -0.77 -8.64
N ASN A 179 8.76 -2.03 -8.33
CA ASN A 179 7.85 -2.37 -7.24
C ASN A 179 8.43 -2.01 -5.86
N THR A 180 9.72 -2.27 -5.63
CA THR A 180 10.41 -1.89 -4.39
C THR A 180 10.39 -0.37 -4.19
N CYS A 181 10.70 0.40 -5.23
CA CYS A 181 10.67 1.85 -5.21
C CYS A 181 9.26 2.41 -5.01
N PHE A 182 8.26 1.79 -5.64
CA PHE A 182 6.85 2.15 -5.43
C PHE A 182 6.46 2.00 -3.97
N GLY A 183 6.67 0.82 -3.37
CA GLY A 183 6.29 0.58 -1.98
C GLY A 183 7.02 1.48 -1.01
N ALA A 184 8.34 1.70 -1.22
CA ALA A 184 9.13 2.60 -0.39
C ALA A 184 8.60 4.04 -0.46
N SER A 185 8.35 4.57 -1.66
CA SER A 185 7.83 5.93 -1.83
C SER A 185 6.39 6.10 -1.32
N PHE A 186 5.57 5.05 -1.43
CA PHE A 186 4.18 5.07 -0.95
C PHE A 186 4.11 5.06 0.58
N VAL A 187 4.96 4.30 1.26
CA VAL A 187 5.11 4.35 2.72
C VAL A 187 5.53 5.75 3.18
N LEU A 188 6.48 6.36 2.49
CA LEU A 188 6.91 7.74 2.77
C LEU A 188 5.79 8.75 2.54
N LEU A 189 5.00 8.61 1.47
CA LEU A 189 3.82 9.44 1.24
C LEU A 189 2.83 9.34 2.41
N ASN A 190 2.53 8.11 2.83
CA ASN A 190 1.60 7.87 3.92
C ASN A 190 2.11 8.46 5.25
N SER A 191 3.42 8.44 5.50
CA SER A 191 4.02 9.03 6.71
C SER A 191 3.91 10.56 6.78
N PHE A 192 3.61 11.25 5.66
CA PHE A 192 3.28 12.67 5.67
C PHE A 192 1.87 12.96 6.17
N LEU A 193 0.92 12.04 6.02
CA LEU A 193 -0.49 12.28 6.34
C LEU A 193 -0.73 12.76 7.79
N PRO A 194 -0.21 12.10 8.83
CA PRO A 194 -0.37 12.56 10.21
C PRO A 194 0.23 13.95 10.44
N LEU A 195 1.37 14.25 9.81
CA LEU A 195 2.04 15.55 9.93
C LEU A 195 1.24 16.68 9.26
N LEU A 196 0.68 16.41 8.07
CA LEU A 196 -0.16 17.38 7.36
C LEU A 196 -1.43 17.70 8.15
N VAL A 197 -2.01 16.70 8.81
CA VAL A 197 -3.20 16.86 9.66
C VAL A 197 -2.87 17.67 10.92
N ARG A 198 -1.82 17.30 11.64
CA ARG A 198 -1.39 17.96 12.90
C ARG A 198 -1.18 19.47 12.73
N HIS A 199 -0.59 19.90 11.60
CA HIS A 199 -0.32 21.30 11.32
C HIS A 199 -1.39 21.96 10.43
N HIS A 200 -2.57 21.37 10.27
CA HIS A 200 -3.59 21.94 9.41
C HIS A 200 -4.23 23.19 10.02
N SER A 201 -4.40 24.23 9.21
CA SER A 201 -4.88 25.55 9.66
C SER A 201 -6.25 25.53 10.35
N SER A 202 -7.12 24.56 10.05
CA SER A 202 -8.43 24.42 10.70
C SER A 202 -8.33 23.95 12.15
N LEU A 203 -7.37 23.09 12.48
CA LEU A 203 -7.12 22.64 13.84
C LEU A 203 -6.42 23.74 14.65
N LEU A 204 -5.37 24.38 14.09
CA LEU A 204 -4.64 25.45 14.75
C LEU A 204 -5.52 26.66 15.10
N LYS A 205 -6.44 27.06 14.21
CA LYS A 205 -7.40 28.14 14.49
C LYS A 205 -8.36 27.82 15.64
N ARG A 206 -8.77 26.56 15.77
CA ARG A 206 -9.65 26.13 16.85
C ARG A 206 -8.95 26.04 18.19
N ASP A 207 -7.72 25.54 18.21
CA ASP A 207 -6.89 25.51 19.43
C ASP A 207 -6.62 26.94 19.94
N ALA A 208 -6.44 27.92 19.03
CA ALA A 208 -6.31 29.32 19.37
C ALA A 208 -7.63 29.99 19.86
N ALA A 209 -8.79 29.49 19.43
CA ALA A 209 -10.09 30.03 19.80
C ALA A 209 -10.64 29.42 21.11
N SER A 210 -10.08 28.34 21.61
CA SER A 210 -10.44 27.72 22.90
C SER A 210 -9.34 28.03 23.92
N PRO A 211 -9.43 29.16 24.66
CA PRO A 211 -8.46 29.46 25.71
C PRO A 211 -8.60 28.40 26.82
N PHE A 212 -7.50 27.75 27.10
CA PHE A 212 -7.34 26.74 28.14
C PHE A 212 -7.81 27.32 29.49
N ARG A 213 -9.00 26.93 29.93
CA ARG A 213 -9.41 27.05 31.32
C ARG A 213 -9.33 25.66 31.94
N PRO A 214 -8.59 25.47 33.03
CA PRO A 214 -8.58 24.22 33.78
C PRO A 214 -9.96 24.05 34.42
N ILE A 215 -10.78 23.23 33.83
CA ILE A 215 -12.10 22.85 34.35
C ILE A 215 -12.07 21.34 34.53
N ALA A 216 -12.43 20.91 35.74
CA ALA A 216 -12.70 19.54 36.21
C ALA A 216 -12.24 18.33 35.35
N PRO A 217 -11.67 17.27 35.96
CA PRO A 217 -11.02 16.14 35.24
C PRO A 217 -11.92 15.39 34.23
N ASN A 218 -13.23 15.52 34.32
CA ASN A 218 -14.18 14.90 33.39
C ASN A 218 -14.46 15.76 32.14
N ALA A 219 -14.26 17.07 32.21
CA ALA A 219 -14.38 17.97 31.06
C ALA A 219 -13.18 17.82 30.11
N ASP A 220 -11.97 17.56 30.65
CA ASP A 220 -10.77 17.35 29.85
C ASP A 220 -10.86 16.10 28.98
N ARG A 221 -11.42 14.98 29.49
CA ARG A 221 -11.62 13.77 28.70
C ARG A 221 -12.55 13.99 27.51
N LYS A 222 -13.63 14.75 27.68
CA LYS A 222 -14.60 15.03 26.62
C LYS A 222 -14.01 15.96 25.57
N LEU A 223 -13.21 16.94 25.95
CA LEU A 223 -12.52 17.86 25.02
C LEU A 223 -11.45 17.14 24.23
N VAL A 224 -10.65 16.26 24.84
CA VAL A 224 -9.65 15.43 24.16
C VAL A 224 -10.32 14.48 23.15
N SER A 225 -11.45 13.85 23.50
CA SER A 225 -12.20 12.98 22.59
C SER A 225 -12.74 13.76 21.37
N ILE A 226 -13.28 14.96 21.58
CA ILE A 226 -13.77 15.83 20.50
C ILE A 226 -12.62 16.24 19.56
N LYS A 227 -11.45 16.60 20.10
CA LYS A 227 -10.26 16.94 19.31
C LYS A 227 -9.80 15.74 18.48
N ASN A 228 -9.72 14.56 19.09
CA ASN A 228 -9.32 13.33 18.40
C ASN A 228 -10.26 12.98 17.24
N ASN A 229 -11.58 13.12 17.42
CA ASN A 229 -12.56 12.86 16.36
C ASN A 229 -12.41 13.84 15.20
N GLN A 230 -12.11 15.11 15.46
CA GLN A 230 -11.91 16.13 14.42
C GLN A 230 -10.62 15.90 13.61
N GLU A 231 -9.54 15.53 14.29
CA GLU A 231 -8.29 15.15 13.62
C GLU A 231 -8.49 13.93 12.71
N LEU A 232 -9.25 12.93 13.19
CA LEU A 232 -9.55 11.73 12.42
C LEU A 232 -10.47 12.03 11.22
N GLU A 233 -11.48 12.87 11.38
CA GLU A 233 -12.33 13.33 10.29
C GLU A 233 -11.53 14.06 9.21
N LEU A 234 -10.64 14.99 9.63
CA LEU A 234 -9.77 15.72 8.71
C LEU A 234 -8.79 14.78 8.00
N SER A 235 -8.17 13.86 8.73
CA SER A 235 -7.27 12.83 8.19
C SER A 235 -7.99 11.96 7.17
N SER A 236 -9.19 11.49 7.49
CA SER A 236 -10.01 10.68 6.58
C SER A 236 -10.39 11.46 5.33
N LYS A 237 -10.74 12.75 5.47
CA LYS A 237 -11.06 13.62 4.34
C LYS A 237 -9.86 13.79 3.40
N ILE A 238 -8.69 14.14 3.93
CA ILE A 238 -7.46 14.29 3.13
C ILE A 238 -7.11 12.97 2.45
N SER A 239 -7.18 11.86 3.19
CA SER A 239 -6.90 10.52 2.67
C SER A 239 -7.87 10.14 1.53
N SER A 240 -9.18 10.38 1.69
CA SER A 240 -10.20 10.08 0.69
C SER A 240 -9.99 10.87 -0.61
N TYR A 241 -9.68 12.16 -0.50
CA TYR A 241 -9.33 12.96 -1.68
C TYR A 241 -8.07 12.43 -2.37
N GLY A 242 -7.05 12.02 -1.61
CA GLY A 242 -5.82 11.44 -2.17
C GLY A 242 -6.07 10.15 -2.96
N ILE A 243 -6.84 9.22 -2.40
CA ILE A 243 -7.22 7.97 -3.08
C ILE A 243 -8.11 8.25 -4.29
N GLY A 244 -9.13 9.09 -4.14
CA GLY A 244 -10.04 9.43 -5.25
C GLY A 244 -9.31 10.06 -6.43
N ILE A 245 -8.42 11.02 -6.18
CA ILE A 245 -7.57 11.65 -7.20
C ILE A 245 -6.67 10.60 -7.86
N GLY A 246 -6.03 9.72 -7.09
CA GLY A 246 -5.18 8.64 -7.60
C GLY A 246 -5.94 7.69 -8.51
N TYR A 247 -7.13 7.26 -8.11
CA TYR A 247 -7.97 6.37 -8.92
C TYR A 247 -8.48 7.04 -10.20
N ILE A 248 -8.81 8.33 -10.19
CA ILE A 248 -9.15 9.07 -11.43
C ILE A 248 -7.98 9.01 -12.41
N GLY A 249 -6.74 9.27 -11.94
CA GLY A 249 -5.53 9.14 -12.78
C GLY A 249 -5.38 7.74 -13.34
N ALA A 250 -5.62 6.71 -12.51
CA ALA A 250 -5.52 5.33 -12.94
C ALA A 250 -6.58 4.96 -13.99
N VAL A 251 -7.84 5.39 -13.85
CA VAL A 251 -8.91 5.15 -14.85
C VAL A 251 -8.56 5.80 -16.19
N ILE A 252 -8.10 7.06 -16.17
CA ILE A 252 -7.72 7.80 -17.38
C ILE A 252 -6.56 7.09 -18.09
N LEU A 253 -5.51 6.76 -17.36
CA LEU A 253 -4.35 6.12 -17.99
C LEU A 253 -4.63 4.68 -18.39
N GLN A 254 -5.43 3.92 -17.64
CA GLN A 254 -5.86 2.58 -18.02
C GLN A 254 -6.60 2.59 -19.37
N GLY A 255 -7.52 3.54 -19.56
CA GLY A 255 -8.22 3.73 -20.83
C GLY A 255 -7.25 4.05 -21.97
N LEU A 256 -6.29 4.97 -21.76
CA LEU A 256 -5.25 5.29 -22.74
C LEU A 256 -4.37 4.06 -23.07
N CYS A 257 -3.96 3.30 -22.05
CA CYS A 257 -3.15 2.08 -22.23
C CYS A 257 -3.90 1.03 -23.05
N ILE A 258 -5.19 0.81 -22.77
CA ILE A 258 -6.03 -0.10 -23.55
C ILE A 258 -6.12 0.37 -25.02
N ALA A 259 -6.36 1.65 -25.26
CA ALA A 259 -6.40 2.22 -26.61
C ALA A 259 -5.08 2.02 -27.36
N VAL A 260 -3.93 2.23 -26.69
CA VAL A 260 -2.60 2.00 -27.26
C VAL A 260 -2.40 0.52 -27.61
N VAL A 261 -2.79 -0.41 -26.74
CA VAL A 261 -2.68 -1.86 -26.99
C VAL A 261 -3.49 -2.26 -28.24
N PHE A 262 -4.71 -1.74 -28.39
CA PHE A 262 -5.53 -1.99 -29.58
C PHE A 262 -4.93 -1.38 -30.85
N ALA A 263 -4.48 -0.12 -30.79
CA ALA A 263 -3.87 0.57 -31.93
C ALA A 263 -2.58 -0.10 -32.42
N THR A 264 -1.83 -0.73 -31.52
CA THR A 264 -0.54 -1.39 -31.84
C THR A 264 -0.66 -2.91 -31.99
N ARG A 265 -1.85 -3.42 -32.28
CA ARG A 265 -2.15 -4.82 -32.63
C ARG A 265 -1.76 -5.85 -31.57
N GLN A 266 -1.83 -5.50 -30.29
CA GLN A 266 -1.63 -6.41 -29.14
C GLN A 266 -0.29 -7.18 -29.15
N THR A 267 0.79 -6.53 -29.57
CA THR A 267 2.12 -7.12 -29.63
C THR A 267 2.86 -6.98 -28.29
N THR A 268 3.96 -7.72 -28.11
CA THR A 268 4.86 -7.53 -26.94
C THR A 268 5.44 -6.11 -26.90
N PHE A 269 5.63 -5.48 -28.07
CA PHE A 269 6.00 -4.06 -28.12
C PHE A 269 4.92 -3.16 -27.51
N SER A 270 3.64 -3.45 -27.76
CA SER A 270 2.50 -2.72 -27.19
C SER A 270 2.54 -2.72 -25.66
N LEU A 271 2.77 -3.89 -25.07
CA LEU A 271 2.84 -4.06 -23.62
C LEU A 271 4.03 -3.28 -23.02
N ARG A 272 5.18 -3.32 -23.69
CA ARG A 272 6.38 -2.55 -23.29
C ARG A 272 6.15 -1.04 -23.40
N LEU A 273 5.48 -0.59 -24.46
CA LEU A 273 5.11 0.82 -24.65
C LEU A 273 4.15 1.30 -23.57
N VAL A 274 3.17 0.49 -23.19
CA VAL A 274 2.24 0.80 -22.10
C VAL A 274 2.98 0.97 -20.76
N LEU A 275 3.90 0.08 -20.43
CA LEU A 275 4.72 0.22 -19.21
C LEU A 275 5.59 1.49 -19.26
N PHE A 276 6.14 1.85 -20.43
CA PHE A 276 6.83 3.12 -20.61
C PHE A 276 5.91 4.32 -20.32
N LEU A 277 4.68 4.33 -20.85
CA LEU A 277 3.70 5.40 -20.61
C LEU A 277 3.33 5.52 -19.15
N ILE A 278 3.16 4.40 -18.45
CA ILE A 278 2.90 4.37 -17.00
C ILE A 278 4.09 4.96 -16.23
N GLY A 279 5.32 4.56 -16.57
CA GLY A 279 6.53 5.12 -15.96
C GLY A 279 6.69 6.60 -16.23
N LEU A 280 6.41 7.05 -17.47
CA LEU A 280 6.44 8.47 -17.86
C LEU A 280 5.41 9.30 -17.09
N TRP A 281 4.18 8.79 -16.93
CA TRP A 281 3.16 9.42 -16.10
C TRP A 281 3.64 9.58 -14.66
N TRP A 282 4.14 8.52 -14.07
CA TRP A 282 4.67 8.55 -12.70
C TRP A 282 5.81 9.56 -12.56
N PHE A 283 6.76 9.58 -13.52
CA PHE A 283 7.87 10.53 -13.54
C PHE A 283 7.38 12.00 -13.59
N LEU A 284 6.53 12.33 -14.57
CA LEU A 284 6.07 13.70 -14.80
C LEU A 284 5.29 14.25 -13.61
N PHE A 285 4.37 13.47 -13.06
CA PHE A 285 3.54 13.92 -11.94
C PHE A 285 4.22 13.81 -10.57
N THR A 286 5.43 13.24 -10.50
CA THR A 286 6.30 13.35 -9.31
C THR A 286 6.94 14.74 -9.22
N ILE A 287 7.13 15.47 -10.32
CA ILE A 287 7.77 16.80 -10.33
C ILE A 287 7.00 17.82 -9.48
N PRO A 288 5.68 18.01 -9.63
CA PRO A 288 4.93 18.91 -8.76
C PRO A 288 5.03 18.51 -7.27
N ALA A 289 4.99 17.22 -6.96
CA ALA A 289 5.16 16.74 -5.59
C ALA A 289 6.54 17.12 -5.03
N ALA A 290 7.61 16.96 -5.83
CA ALA A 290 8.96 17.34 -5.44
C ALA A 290 9.10 18.84 -5.17
N ILE A 291 8.36 19.71 -5.88
CA ILE A 291 8.43 21.17 -5.73
C ILE A 291 7.56 21.63 -4.56
N TRP A 292 6.31 21.17 -4.46
CA TRP A 292 5.30 21.73 -3.56
C TRP A 292 5.29 21.11 -2.16
N LEU A 293 5.68 19.83 -2.03
CA LEU A 293 5.75 19.17 -0.73
C LEU A 293 6.91 19.75 0.08
N ARG A 294 6.64 20.12 1.34
CA ARG A 294 7.69 20.63 2.24
C ARG A 294 8.42 19.49 2.92
N SER A 295 9.71 19.68 3.14
CA SER A 295 10.44 18.82 4.07
C SER A 295 9.97 19.11 5.48
N ARG A 296 9.43 18.11 6.16
CA ARG A 296 9.06 18.19 7.57
C ARG A 296 10.07 17.36 8.35
N PRO A 297 11.14 17.98 8.89
CA PRO A 297 12.19 17.26 9.60
C PRO A 297 11.62 16.53 10.80
N GLY A 298 12.09 15.31 11.02
CA GLY A 298 11.85 14.57 12.24
C GLY A 298 12.89 14.88 13.33
N PRO A 299 12.72 14.33 14.56
CA PRO A 299 13.66 14.53 15.66
C PRO A 299 15.08 14.06 15.27
N PRO A 300 16.14 14.80 15.65
CA PRO A 300 17.51 14.44 15.33
C PRO A 300 17.95 13.18 16.07
N LEU A 301 18.73 12.32 15.39
CA LEU A 301 19.35 11.16 16.02
C LEU A 301 20.72 11.57 16.61
N SER A 302 20.83 11.60 17.93
CA SER A 302 22.00 12.13 18.65
C SER A 302 23.33 11.44 18.30
N HIS A 303 23.30 10.12 18.02
CA HIS A 303 24.50 9.34 17.72
C HIS A 303 25.01 9.45 16.27
N VAL A 304 24.20 9.95 15.33
CA VAL A 304 24.54 10.00 13.89
C VAL A 304 24.92 11.41 13.45
N SER A 305 24.54 12.43 14.21
CA SER A 305 24.72 13.84 13.85
C SER A 305 26.20 14.27 13.70
N HIS A 306 27.17 13.55 14.29
CA HIS A 306 28.60 13.90 14.24
C HIS A 306 29.40 13.16 13.16
N SER A 307 28.82 12.22 12.41
CA SER A 307 29.55 11.47 11.39
C SER A 307 29.19 11.95 9.98
N LYS A 308 30.14 12.57 9.29
CA LYS A 308 29.99 13.12 7.92
C LYS A 308 30.15 12.10 6.80
N ASN A 309 30.15 10.79 7.05
CA ASN A 309 30.52 9.78 6.06
C ASN A 309 29.48 8.67 5.88
N HIS A 310 29.67 7.78 4.91
CA HIS A 310 28.85 6.57 4.61
C HIS A 310 28.52 5.70 5.85
N ARG A 311 29.29 5.79 6.93
CA ARG A 311 28.99 5.18 8.24
C ARG A 311 27.70 5.74 8.88
N ALA A 312 27.26 6.94 8.51
CA ALA A 312 26.01 7.51 9.00
C ALA A 312 24.79 6.73 8.49
N TRP A 313 24.78 6.31 7.22
CA TRP A 313 23.68 5.52 6.65
C TRP A 313 23.58 4.13 7.30
N GLY A 314 24.70 3.45 7.53
CA GLY A 314 24.73 2.20 8.30
C GLY A 314 24.13 2.35 9.70
N GLY A 315 24.37 3.49 10.35
CA GLY A 315 23.77 3.85 11.63
C GLY A 315 22.24 3.99 11.57
N TYR A 316 21.71 4.62 10.52
CA TYR A 316 20.25 4.72 10.32
C TYR A 316 19.60 3.36 10.05
N VAL A 317 20.22 2.52 9.23
CA VAL A 317 19.73 1.17 8.94
C VAL A 317 19.75 0.30 10.21
N ALA A 318 20.87 0.26 10.92
CA ALA A 318 20.97 -0.50 12.18
C ALA A 318 19.98 0.00 13.23
N TYR A 319 19.80 1.33 13.32
CA TYR A 319 18.79 1.92 14.18
C TYR A 319 17.37 1.52 13.75
N ALA A 320 17.06 1.54 12.46
CA ALA A 320 15.74 1.16 11.92
C ALA A 320 15.38 -0.28 12.31
N TRP A 321 16.27 -1.24 12.07
CA TRP A 321 16.05 -2.64 12.44
C TRP A 321 15.94 -2.84 13.96
N LYS A 322 16.84 -2.21 14.72
CA LYS A 322 16.80 -2.25 16.19
C LYS A 322 15.53 -1.59 16.74
N SER A 323 15.13 -0.46 16.17
CA SER A 323 13.91 0.26 16.53
C SER A 323 12.67 -0.56 16.18
N LEU A 324 12.60 -1.15 14.97
CA LEU A 324 11.50 -2.01 14.57
C LEU A 324 11.36 -3.22 15.49
N LEU A 325 12.47 -3.92 15.78
CA LEU A 325 12.47 -5.08 16.68
C LEU A 325 12.03 -4.67 18.10
N ARG A 326 12.57 -3.55 18.61
CA ARG A 326 12.19 -3.02 19.93
C ARG A 326 10.73 -2.58 19.93
N THR A 327 10.28 -1.92 18.87
CA THR A 327 8.87 -1.51 18.69
C THR A 327 7.99 -2.74 18.60
N ALA A 328 8.33 -3.76 17.82
CA ALA A 328 7.56 -5.00 17.73
C ALA A 328 7.47 -5.72 19.09
N MET A 329 8.55 -5.73 19.87
CA MET A 329 8.52 -6.28 21.24
C MET A 329 7.69 -5.43 22.21
N ARG A 330 7.72 -4.10 22.08
CA ARG A 330 6.95 -3.17 22.93
C ARG A 330 5.51 -2.98 22.45
N THR A 331 5.22 -3.26 21.18
CA THR A 331 3.85 -3.21 20.61
C THR A 331 2.89 -4.16 21.34
N ARG A 332 3.40 -5.09 22.15
CA ARG A 332 2.59 -5.85 23.11
C ARG A 332 1.82 -4.95 24.08
N HIS A 333 2.29 -3.74 24.32
CA HIS A 333 1.63 -2.72 25.15
C HIS A 333 0.68 -1.83 24.33
N LEU A 334 0.81 -1.78 22.99
CA LEU A 334 -0.04 -1.03 22.08
C LEU A 334 -1.15 -1.94 21.52
N LYS A 335 -2.06 -2.36 22.38
CA LYS A 335 -3.11 -3.34 22.05
C LYS A 335 -3.93 -2.94 20.83
N ASP A 336 -4.28 -1.66 20.70
CA ASP A 336 -5.12 -1.16 19.62
C ASP A 336 -4.42 -1.18 18.27
N ILE A 337 -3.13 -0.89 18.22
CA ILE A 337 -2.32 -1.03 17.00
C ILE A 337 -2.24 -2.49 16.57
N LEU A 338 -1.99 -3.42 17.53
CA LEU A 338 -1.93 -4.85 17.21
C LEU A 338 -3.27 -5.38 16.71
N LEU A 339 -4.37 -5.02 17.37
CA LEU A 339 -5.71 -5.42 16.97
C LEU A 339 -6.02 -4.90 15.57
N PHE A 340 -5.69 -3.64 15.29
CA PHE A 340 -5.87 -3.07 13.97
C PHE A 340 -5.01 -3.76 12.90
N LEU A 341 -3.72 -3.99 13.16
CA LEU A 341 -2.82 -4.66 12.22
C LEU A 341 -3.23 -6.11 11.96
N ALA A 342 -3.69 -6.83 13.00
CA ALA A 342 -4.22 -8.18 12.85
C ALA A 342 -5.51 -8.18 12.01
N SER A 343 -6.42 -7.24 12.28
CA SER A 343 -7.64 -7.05 11.48
C SER A 343 -7.29 -6.71 10.02
N TRP A 344 -6.34 -5.78 9.81
CA TRP A 344 -5.90 -5.37 8.47
C TRP A 344 -5.21 -6.50 7.71
N PHE A 345 -4.38 -7.30 8.37
CA PHE A 345 -3.73 -8.47 7.77
C PHE A 345 -4.76 -9.43 7.18
N LEU A 346 -5.78 -9.80 7.96
CA LEU A 346 -6.85 -10.70 7.52
C LEU A 346 -7.73 -10.05 6.45
N LEU A 347 -8.07 -8.78 6.61
CA LEU A 347 -8.90 -8.05 5.66
C LEU A 347 -8.20 -7.88 4.31
N SER A 348 -6.91 -7.57 4.32
CA SER A 348 -6.10 -7.42 3.09
C SER A 348 -5.97 -8.75 2.34
N ASP A 349 -5.79 -9.86 3.06
CA ASP A 349 -5.82 -11.21 2.45
C ASP A 349 -7.21 -11.51 1.85
N GLY A 350 -8.28 -11.21 2.58
CA GLY A 350 -9.65 -11.36 2.11
C GLY A 350 -9.93 -10.57 0.83
N ILE A 351 -9.52 -9.29 0.80
CA ILE A 351 -9.68 -8.40 -0.36
C ILE A 351 -8.94 -8.96 -1.59
N ALA A 352 -7.67 -9.32 -1.42
CA ALA A 352 -6.84 -9.86 -2.51
C ALA A 352 -7.41 -11.17 -3.03
N THR A 353 -7.86 -12.04 -2.12
CA THR A 353 -8.41 -13.37 -2.45
C THR A 353 -9.76 -13.25 -3.14
N VAL A 354 -10.65 -12.37 -2.69
CA VAL A 354 -11.95 -12.11 -3.34
C VAL A 354 -11.73 -11.63 -4.78
N SER A 355 -10.84 -10.66 -4.98
CA SER A 355 -10.55 -10.13 -6.31
C SER A 355 -10.01 -11.22 -7.25
N GLY A 356 -9.01 -11.99 -6.80
CA GLY A 356 -8.42 -13.09 -7.57
C GLY A 356 -9.41 -14.20 -7.88
N THR A 357 -10.21 -14.61 -6.87
CA THR A 357 -11.23 -15.68 -7.01
C THR A 357 -12.36 -15.25 -7.95
N ALA A 358 -12.81 -13.99 -7.86
CA ALA A 358 -13.85 -13.46 -8.73
C ALA A 358 -13.44 -13.49 -10.20
N VAL A 359 -12.21 -13.05 -10.51
CA VAL A 359 -11.67 -13.09 -11.88
C VAL A 359 -11.54 -14.54 -12.37
N LEU A 360 -11.03 -15.46 -11.54
CA LEU A 360 -10.89 -16.86 -11.89
C LEU A 360 -12.26 -17.52 -12.12
N PHE A 361 -13.24 -17.25 -11.25
CA PHE A 361 -14.62 -17.72 -11.38
C PHE A 361 -15.26 -17.21 -12.67
N ALA A 362 -15.15 -15.91 -12.96
CA ALA A 362 -15.70 -15.31 -14.18
C ALA A 362 -15.11 -15.95 -15.45
N LYS A 363 -13.81 -16.27 -15.43
CA LYS A 363 -13.13 -16.91 -16.55
C LYS A 363 -13.54 -18.38 -16.71
N THR A 364 -13.56 -19.16 -15.62
CA THR A 364 -13.70 -20.62 -15.68
C THR A 364 -15.14 -21.09 -15.62
N GLN A 365 -15.99 -20.46 -14.83
CA GLN A 365 -17.38 -20.87 -14.63
C GLN A 365 -18.36 -20.10 -15.54
N LEU A 366 -18.13 -18.81 -15.76
CA LEU A 366 -18.99 -17.98 -16.62
C LEU A 366 -18.47 -17.87 -18.06
N GLY A 367 -17.29 -18.41 -18.37
CA GLY A 367 -16.72 -18.39 -19.72
C GLY A 367 -16.45 -16.99 -20.28
N MET A 368 -16.21 -16.00 -19.41
CA MET A 368 -16.04 -14.61 -19.85
C MET A 368 -14.75 -14.41 -20.62
N GLN A 369 -14.84 -13.64 -21.70
CA GLN A 369 -13.67 -13.29 -22.52
C GLN A 369 -12.71 -12.34 -21.77
N PRO A 370 -11.40 -12.35 -22.11
CA PRO A 370 -10.40 -11.48 -21.47
C PRO A 370 -10.75 -9.98 -21.49
N ALA A 371 -11.37 -9.50 -22.57
CA ALA A 371 -11.83 -8.11 -22.67
C ALA A 371 -12.92 -7.78 -21.64
N ALA A 372 -13.86 -8.70 -21.42
CA ALA A 372 -14.92 -8.56 -20.43
C ALA A 372 -14.36 -8.59 -18.99
N LEU A 373 -13.34 -9.42 -18.72
CA LEU A 373 -12.62 -9.43 -17.44
C LEU A 373 -11.90 -8.11 -17.20
N GLY A 374 -11.26 -7.53 -18.24
CA GLY A 374 -10.66 -6.20 -18.16
C GLY A 374 -11.70 -5.10 -17.85
N LEU A 375 -12.89 -5.19 -18.43
CA LEU A 375 -13.98 -4.24 -18.16
C LEU A 375 -14.47 -4.32 -16.71
N ILE A 376 -14.51 -5.51 -16.08
CA ILE A 376 -14.82 -5.66 -14.66
C ILE A 376 -13.89 -4.79 -13.80
N ASN A 377 -12.57 -4.82 -14.07
CA ASN A 377 -11.60 -4.02 -13.35
C ASN A 377 -11.81 -2.50 -13.56
N VAL A 378 -12.12 -2.07 -14.78
CA VAL A 378 -12.43 -0.66 -15.07
C VAL A 378 -13.66 -0.21 -14.30
N VAL A 379 -14.72 -1.02 -14.27
CA VAL A 379 -15.96 -0.74 -13.53
C VAL A 379 -15.69 -0.67 -12.02
N ALA A 380 -14.93 -1.63 -11.48
CA ALA A 380 -14.54 -1.62 -10.06
C ALA A 380 -13.75 -0.36 -9.69
N MET A 381 -12.81 0.06 -10.55
CA MET A 381 -12.02 1.28 -10.31
C MET A 381 -12.87 2.54 -10.38
N ALA A 382 -13.76 2.67 -11.37
CA ALA A 382 -14.67 3.80 -11.47
C ALA A 382 -15.59 3.89 -10.24
N ALA A 383 -16.11 2.76 -9.78
CA ALA A 383 -16.86 2.67 -8.53
C ALA A 383 -15.99 3.02 -7.31
N GLY A 384 -14.70 2.67 -7.33
CA GLY A 384 -13.72 3.03 -6.29
C GLY A 384 -13.49 4.53 -6.18
N VAL A 385 -13.43 5.24 -7.31
CA VAL A 385 -13.41 6.72 -7.34
C VAL A 385 -14.64 7.26 -6.63
N PHE A 386 -15.82 6.79 -7.04
CA PHE A 386 -17.06 7.22 -6.44
C PHE A 386 -17.11 6.90 -4.95
N GLY A 387 -16.67 5.70 -4.54
CA GLY A 387 -16.57 5.29 -3.14
C GLY A 387 -15.66 6.20 -2.32
N ALA A 388 -14.47 6.53 -2.82
CA ALA A 388 -13.52 7.38 -2.10
C ALA A 388 -14.10 8.76 -1.72
N PHE A 389 -14.96 9.32 -2.58
CA PHE A 389 -15.60 10.62 -2.31
C PHE A 389 -16.93 10.49 -1.53
N SER A 390 -17.74 9.47 -1.85
CA SER A 390 -19.08 9.32 -1.25
C SER A 390 -19.03 8.94 0.24
N TRP A 391 -18.07 8.12 0.67
CA TRP A 391 -17.95 7.71 2.06
C TRP A 391 -17.74 8.89 3.01
N GLY A 392 -16.98 9.92 2.60
CA GLY A 392 -16.82 11.13 3.40
C GLY A 392 -18.11 11.95 3.52
N TYR A 393 -19.00 11.89 2.52
CA TYR A 393 -20.32 12.50 2.58
C TYR A 393 -21.26 11.68 3.46
N ILE A 394 -21.30 10.36 3.29
CA ILE A 394 -22.09 9.42 4.09
C ILE A 394 -21.73 9.55 5.58
N ALA A 395 -20.43 9.60 5.90
CA ALA A 395 -19.95 9.77 7.27
C ALA A 395 -20.53 11.00 7.94
N ARG A 396 -20.53 12.14 7.25
CA ARG A 396 -21.05 13.41 7.79
C ARG A 396 -22.57 13.42 7.88
N PHE A 397 -23.25 12.83 6.90
CA PHE A 397 -24.71 12.81 6.87
C PHE A 397 -25.29 11.96 8.01
N PHE A 398 -24.69 10.80 8.28
CA PHE A 398 -25.14 9.89 9.35
C PHE A 398 -24.39 10.08 10.68
N GLY A 399 -23.41 10.99 10.76
CA GLY A 399 -22.62 11.19 11.97
C GLY A 399 -21.74 10.00 12.34
N LEU A 400 -21.27 9.22 11.34
CA LEU A 400 -20.49 7.99 11.57
C LEU A 400 -19.03 8.29 11.87
N CYS A 401 -18.48 7.57 12.87
CA CYS A 401 -17.05 7.55 13.15
C CYS A 401 -16.28 6.72 12.10
N ALA A 402 -14.97 6.97 11.96
CA ALA A 402 -14.15 6.26 10.98
C ALA A 402 -14.12 4.73 11.18
N SER A 403 -14.13 4.25 12.43
CA SER A 403 -14.24 2.82 12.76
C SER A 403 -15.55 2.21 12.24
N GLN A 404 -16.67 2.91 12.41
CA GLN A 404 -17.98 2.46 11.94
C GLN A 404 -18.05 2.37 10.41
N ILE A 405 -17.36 3.27 9.70
CA ILE A 405 -17.27 3.21 8.24
C ILE A 405 -16.45 2.00 7.80
N ILE A 406 -15.33 1.71 8.46
CA ILE A 406 -14.54 0.51 8.17
C ILE A 406 -15.40 -0.75 8.38
N ILE A 407 -16.12 -0.82 9.49
CA ILE A 407 -17.04 -1.93 9.80
C ILE A 407 -18.13 -2.06 8.72
N LEU A 408 -18.75 -0.94 8.32
CA LEU A 408 -19.77 -0.93 7.29
C LEU A 408 -19.20 -1.39 5.93
N CYS A 409 -17.98 -0.97 5.59
CA CYS A 409 -17.29 -1.44 4.41
C CYS A 409 -17.01 -2.96 4.46
N ILE A 410 -16.60 -3.51 5.61
CA ILE A 410 -16.42 -4.96 5.79
C ILE A 410 -17.73 -5.70 5.55
N LEU A 411 -18.84 -5.22 6.14
CA LEU A 411 -20.16 -5.82 5.96
C LEU A 411 -20.67 -5.74 4.52
N LEU A 412 -20.37 -4.64 3.80
CA LEU A 412 -20.70 -4.52 2.38
C LEU A 412 -19.83 -5.43 1.51
N LEU A 413 -18.55 -5.62 1.87
CA LEU A 413 -17.67 -6.56 1.15
C LEU A 413 -18.14 -8.00 1.30
N GLU A 414 -18.71 -8.34 2.45
CA GLU A 414 -19.27 -9.66 2.74
C GLU A 414 -20.42 -10.06 1.79
N ILE A 415 -21.11 -9.06 1.22
CA ILE A 415 -22.17 -9.31 0.21
C ILE A 415 -21.61 -10.10 -0.99
N VAL A 416 -20.34 -9.89 -1.36
CA VAL A 416 -19.74 -10.53 -2.54
C VAL A 416 -19.68 -12.05 -2.41
N PRO A 417 -19.04 -12.64 -1.38
CA PRO A 417 -19.05 -14.08 -1.21
C PRO A 417 -20.45 -14.65 -0.89
N LEU A 418 -21.24 -13.96 -0.07
CA LEU A 418 -22.60 -14.40 0.25
C LEU A 418 -23.48 -14.47 -1.01
N TYR A 419 -23.37 -13.51 -1.91
CA TYR A 419 -24.05 -13.55 -3.20
C TYR A 419 -23.61 -14.75 -4.04
N GLY A 420 -22.32 -15.08 -4.05
CA GLY A 420 -21.78 -16.27 -4.70
C GLY A 420 -22.35 -17.57 -4.11
N LEU A 421 -22.58 -17.62 -2.79
CA LEU A 421 -23.17 -18.75 -2.08
C LEU A 421 -24.65 -18.98 -2.42
N LEU A 422 -25.40 -17.93 -2.81
CA LEU A 422 -26.79 -18.10 -3.25
C LEU A 422 -26.91 -19.10 -4.40
N GLY A 423 -25.89 -19.24 -5.24
CA GLY A 423 -25.85 -20.23 -6.33
C GLY A 423 -25.84 -21.70 -5.88
N PHE A 424 -25.72 -22.00 -4.57
CA PHE A 424 -25.89 -23.35 -4.02
C PHE A 424 -27.36 -23.68 -3.74
N ILE A 425 -28.22 -22.67 -3.60
CA ILE A 425 -29.64 -22.89 -3.27
C ILE A 425 -30.38 -23.39 -4.51
N PRO A 426 -31.01 -24.58 -4.49
CA PRO A 426 -31.66 -25.15 -5.67
C PRO A 426 -32.71 -24.21 -6.29
N ALA A 427 -33.53 -23.57 -5.46
CA ALA A 427 -34.54 -22.64 -5.90
C ALA A 427 -33.96 -21.41 -6.63
N VAL A 428 -32.80 -20.93 -6.21
CA VAL A 428 -32.09 -19.81 -6.88
C VAL A 428 -31.47 -20.31 -8.20
N LYS A 429 -30.95 -21.51 -8.21
CA LYS A 429 -30.38 -22.13 -9.43
C LYS A 429 -31.40 -22.30 -10.54
N GLU A 430 -32.65 -22.63 -10.19
CA GLU A 430 -33.76 -22.77 -11.14
C GLU A 430 -34.20 -21.46 -11.76
N LEU A 431 -33.99 -20.31 -11.08
CA LEU A 431 -34.31 -18.98 -11.61
C LEU A 431 -33.43 -18.60 -12.81
N GLY A 432 -32.23 -19.20 -12.97
CA GLY A 432 -31.30 -18.91 -14.06
C GLY A 432 -30.61 -17.54 -13.95
N PHE A 433 -30.85 -16.82 -12.88
CA PHE A 433 -30.19 -15.56 -12.50
C PHE A 433 -30.11 -15.47 -10.98
N LEU A 434 -29.24 -14.61 -10.43
CA LEU A 434 -28.80 -14.56 -9.04
C LEU A 434 -27.83 -15.69 -8.64
N GLY A 435 -26.90 -15.37 -7.76
CA GLY A 435 -25.89 -16.33 -7.28
C GLY A 435 -24.76 -16.64 -8.27
N LEU A 436 -24.37 -15.64 -9.07
CA LEU A 436 -23.29 -15.73 -10.07
C LEU A 436 -23.55 -16.80 -11.14
N GLN A 437 -24.69 -16.70 -11.79
CA GLN A 437 -25.08 -17.56 -12.90
C GLN A 437 -24.90 -16.87 -14.26
N GLN A 438 -24.96 -15.52 -14.29
CA GLN A 438 -24.87 -14.72 -15.51
C GLN A 438 -23.64 -13.79 -15.49
N PRO A 439 -22.97 -13.56 -16.65
CA PRO A 439 -21.82 -12.67 -16.74
C PRO A 439 -22.07 -11.23 -16.25
N TRP A 440 -23.27 -10.68 -16.43
CA TRP A 440 -23.61 -9.32 -16.04
C TRP A 440 -23.60 -9.11 -14.51
N GLU A 441 -23.85 -10.15 -13.73
CA GLU A 441 -23.84 -10.10 -12.26
C GLU A 441 -22.46 -9.73 -11.72
N MET A 442 -21.39 -10.11 -12.44
CA MET A 442 -20.01 -9.75 -12.08
C MET A 442 -19.77 -8.24 -12.09
N TYR A 443 -20.42 -7.50 -12.99
CA TYR A 443 -20.27 -6.03 -13.03
C TYR A 443 -20.95 -5.35 -11.85
N VAL A 444 -22.10 -5.87 -11.40
CA VAL A 444 -22.79 -5.37 -10.20
C VAL A 444 -21.94 -5.58 -8.97
N LEU A 445 -21.35 -6.78 -8.81
CA LEU A 445 -20.44 -7.07 -7.70
C LEU A 445 -19.15 -6.24 -7.78
N ALA A 446 -18.65 -5.97 -8.99
CA ALA A 446 -17.50 -5.10 -9.20
C ALA A 446 -17.78 -3.67 -8.74
N ILE A 447 -19.01 -3.15 -8.92
CA ILE A 447 -19.43 -1.85 -8.39
C ILE A 447 -19.39 -1.87 -6.85
N VAL A 448 -19.99 -2.89 -6.21
CA VAL A 448 -19.97 -3.02 -4.74
C VAL A 448 -18.53 -3.11 -4.22
N TYR A 449 -17.72 -3.99 -4.82
CA TYR A 449 -16.31 -4.13 -4.47
C TYR A 449 -15.54 -2.81 -4.60
N GLY A 450 -15.70 -2.11 -5.72
CA GLY A 450 -15.03 -0.82 -5.96
C GLY A 450 -15.42 0.24 -4.94
N LEU A 451 -16.72 0.42 -4.67
CA LEU A 451 -17.22 1.35 -3.66
C LEU A 451 -16.59 1.09 -2.29
N VAL A 452 -16.53 -0.16 -1.88
CA VAL A 452 -15.93 -0.59 -0.62
C VAL A 452 -14.43 -0.29 -0.62
N MET A 453 -13.72 -0.62 -1.70
CA MET A 453 -12.27 -0.40 -1.80
C MET A 453 -11.89 1.08 -1.71
N GLY A 454 -12.67 1.98 -2.32
CA GLY A 454 -12.48 3.42 -2.18
C GLY A 454 -12.59 3.90 -0.73
N GLY A 455 -13.53 3.34 0.03
CA GLY A 455 -13.70 3.60 1.45
C GLY A 455 -12.56 3.01 2.30
N LEU A 456 -12.33 1.70 2.21
CA LEU A 456 -11.32 1.01 3.01
C LEU A 456 -9.92 1.59 2.82
N SER A 457 -9.49 1.81 1.57
CA SER A 457 -8.16 2.38 1.27
C SER A 457 -7.95 3.76 1.89
N SER A 458 -8.99 4.57 1.99
CA SER A 458 -8.89 5.92 2.57
C SER A 458 -9.01 5.92 4.09
N TYR A 459 -9.98 5.18 4.64
CA TYR A 459 -10.27 5.20 6.07
C TYR A 459 -9.29 4.36 6.89
N CYS A 460 -8.89 3.16 6.44
CA CYS A 460 -7.90 2.34 7.15
C CYS A 460 -6.55 3.06 7.27
N ARG A 461 -6.10 3.73 6.19
CA ARG A 461 -4.86 4.50 6.22
C ARG A 461 -4.92 5.68 7.20
N SER A 462 -6.00 6.44 7.20
CA SER A 462 -6.16 7.58 8.09
C SER A 462 -6.37 7.16 9.55
N PHE A 463 -7.12 6.12 9.77
CA PHE A 463 -7.36 5.53 11.09
C PHE A 463 -6.06 5.02 11.72
N PHE A 464 -5.29 4.24 10.96
CA PHE A 464 -3.99 3.77 11.40
C PHE A 464 -3.04 4.91 11.74
N GLY A 465 -3.02 5.97 10.92
CA GLY A 465 -2.20 7.16 11.14
C GLY A 465 -2.44 7.86 12.48
N GLN A 466 -3.64 7.73 13.06
CA GLN A 466 -3.98 8.28 14.37
C GLN A 466 -3.47 7.42 15.55
N LEU A 467 -3.22 6.13 15.31
CA LEU A 467 -2.71 5.21 16.31
C LEU A 467 -1.18 5.23 16.41
N ILE A 468 -0.49 5.85 15.44
CA ILE A 468 0.97 5.84 15.35
C ILE A 468 1.58 6.82 16.37
N PRO A 469 2.61 6.39 17.13
CA PRO A 469 3.39 7.29 17.97
C PRO A 469 4.06 8.39 17.15
N PRO A 470 3.99 9.67 17.56
CA PRO A 470 4.67 10.76 16.89
C PRO A 470 6.18 10.53 16.74
N GLY A 471 6.73 10.81 15.55
CA GLY A 471 8.14 10.61 15.23
C GLY A 471 8.53 9.21 14.76
N TYR A 472 7.56 8.29 14.64
CA TYR A 472 7.76 6.92 14.14
C TYR A 472 6.85 6.58 12.95
N GLU A 473 6.35 7.60 12.26
CA GLU A 473 5.35 7.46 11.21
C GLU A 473 5.78 6.50 10.11
N ALA A 474 7.02 6.63 9.61
CA ALA A 474 7.49 5.77 8.52
C ALA A 474 7.71 4.32 8.97
N ALA A 475 8.18 4.09 10.21
CA ALA A 475 8.36 2.75 10.76
C ALA A 475 7.03 1.99 10.89
N PHE A 476 5.99 2.66 11.38
CA PHE A 476 4.67 2.03 11.53
C PHE A 476 3.96 1.86 10.19
N TYR A 477 4.05 2.81 9.26
CA TYR A 477 3.53 2.61 7.91
C TYR A 477 4.31 1.56 7.12
N ALA A 478 5.61 1.34 7.43
CA ALA A 478 6.35 0.21 6.91
C ALA A 478 5.74 -1.12 7.40
N LEU A 479 5.42 -1.21 8.71
CA LEU A 479 4.75 -2.39 9.28
C LEU A 479 3.36 -2.61 8.65
N TYR A 480 2.58 -1.54 8.47
CA TYR A 480 1.29 -1.58 7.80
C TYR A 480 1.40 -2.11 6.35
N ALA A 481 2.40 -1.64 5.59
CA ALA A 481 2.62 -2.09 4.22
C ALA A 481 3.08 -3.55 4.14
N ILE A 482 3.89 -4.01 5.11
CA ILE A 482 4.33 -5.41 5.19
C ILE A 482 3.14 -6.32 5.51
N THR A 483 2.27 -5.91 6.43
CA THR A 483 1.06 -6.68 6.75
C THR A 483 0.09 -6.73 5.57
N ASP A 484 -0.04 -5.64 4.81
CA ASP A 484 -0.87 -5.57 3.60
C ASP A 484 -0.40 -6.55 2.50
N LYS A 485 0.90 -6.58 2.21
CA LYS A 485 1.42 -7.42 1.12
C LYS A 485 1.73 -8.86 1.55
N GLY A 486 2.16 -9.04 2.80
CA GLY A 486 2.52 -10.36 3.33
C GLY A 486 1.33 -11.29 3.55
N SER A 487 0.14 -10.74 3.73
CA SER A 487 -1.09 -11.52 3.91
C SER A 487 -1.55 -12.23 2.63
N SER A 488 -1.40 -11.61 1.48
CA SER A 488 -1.99 -12.05 0.19
C SER A 488 -1.48 -13.40 -0.35
N ILE A 489 -0.83 -14.21 0.48
CA ILE A 489 -0.32 -15.56 0.13
C ILE A 489 -1.30 -16.65 0.57
N PHE A 490 -1.94 -16.47 1.74
CA PHE A 490 -2.70 -17.55 2.38
C PHE A 490 -4.06 -17.81 1.70
N GLY A 491 -4.81 -16.76 1.45
CA GLY A 491 -6.13 -16.85 0.86
C GLY A 491 -6.16 -17.54 -0.50
N PRO A 492 -5.37 -17.11 -1.51
CA PRO A 492 -5.32 -17.76 -2.81
C PRO A 492 -4.85 -19.21 -2.75
N MET A 493 -3.95 -19.56 -1.83
CA MET A 493 -3.52 -20.95 -1.63
C MET A 493 -4.67 -21.83 -1.15
N VAL A 494 -5.47 -21.37 -0.18
CA VAL A 494 -6.64 -22.14 0.30
C VAL A 494 -7.69 -22.28 -0.78
N VAL A 495 -7.97 -21.21 -1.54
CA VAL A 495 -8.90 -21.28 -2.69
C VAL A 495 -8.42 -22.29 -3.72
N GLY A 496 -7.12 -22.33 -4.03
CA GLY A 496 -6.53 -23.33 -4.92
C GLY A 496 -6.76 -24.76 -4.42
N LEU A 497 -6.43 -25.04 -3.15
CA LEU A 497 -6.63 -26.35 -2.53
C LEU A 497 -8.10 -26.79 -2.53
N VAL A 498 -9.04 -25.87 -2.24
CA VAL A 498 -10.47 -26.14 -2.28
C VAL A 498 -10.92 -26.45 -3.69
N THR A 499 -10.47 -25.67 -4.67
CA THR A 499 -10.80 -25.87 -6.09
C THR A 499 -10.28 -27.22 -6.60
N ASP A 500 -9.05 -27.58 -6.26
CA ASP A 500 -8.45 -28.86 -6.64
C ASP A 500 -9.20 -30.05 -6.01
N ARG A 501 -9.67 -29.89 -4.77
CA ARG A 501 -10.37 -30.96 -4.03
C ARG A 501 -11.79 -31.19 -4.53
N TYR A 502 -12.53 -30.13 -4.86
CA TYR A 502 -13.96 -30.21 -5.21
C TYR A 502 -14.22 -30.12 -6.72
N GLY A 503 -13.23 -29.74 -7.53
CA GLY A 503 -13.40 -29.52 -8.97
C GLY A 503 -14.25 -28.29 -9.32
N ASP A 504 -14.66 -27.50 -8.31
CA ASP A 504 -15.48 -26.29 -8.43
C ASP A 504 -14.94 -25.21 -7.51
N ILE A 505 -15.01 -23.95 -7.95
CA ILE A 505 -14.58 -22.78 -7.17
C ILE A 505 -15.66 -22.34 -6.16
N ARG A 506 -16.94 -22.67 -6.39
CA ARG A 506 -18.04 -22.21 -5.54
C ARG A 506 -17.86 -22.52 -4.04
N PRO A 507 -17.37 -23.72 -3.61
CA PRO A 507 -17.12 -23.96 -2.18
C PRO A 507 -16.12 -23.00 -1.54
N ALA A 508 -15.23 -22.40 -2.32
CA ALA A 508 -14.29 -21.40 -1.81
C ALA A 508 -14.98 -20.11 -1.32
N PHE A 509 -16.20 -19.79 -1.78
CA PHE A 509 -16.95 -18.64 -1.27
C PHE A 509 -17.30 -18.77 0.22
N VAL A 510 -17.44 -20.00 0.76
CA VAL A 510 -17.61 -20.21 2.21
C VAL A 510 -16.37 -19.76 2.97
N PHE A 511 -15.19 -20.15 2.46
CA PHE A 511 -13.92 -19.70 3.05
C PHE A 511 -13.76 -18.17 2.96
N LEU A 512 -14.11 -17.58 1.82
CA LEU A 512 -14.05 -16.13 1.62
C LEU A 512 -14.96 -15.36 2.58
N ALA A 513 -16.20 -15.85 2.80
CA ALA A 513 -17.12 -15.26 3.76
C ALA A 513 -16.51 -15.29 5.18
N ILE A 514 -15.97 -16.41 5.61
CA ILE A 514 -15.31 -16.53 6.91
C ILE A 514 -14.11 -15.58 6.99
N LEU A 515 -13.28 -15.50 5.95
CA LEU A 515 -12.07 -14.69 5.92
C LEU A 515 -12.36 -13.18 6.00
N ILE A 516 -13.44 -12.70 5.35
CA ILE A 516 -13.85 -11.29 5.39
C ILE A 516 -14.54 -10.94 6.71
N LEU A 517 -15.32 -11.87 7.27
CA LEU A 517 -16.05 -11.62 8.51
C LEU A 517 -15.14 -11.67 9.75
N PHE A 518 -14.06 -12.46 9.72
CA PHE A 518 -13.16 -12.66 10.85
C PHE A 518 -12.45 -11.38 11.34
N PRO A 519 -12.07 -10.38 10.51
CA PRO A 519 -11.58 -9.08 10.96
C PRO A 519 -12.58 -8.24 11.76
N LEU A 520 -13.88 -8.45 11.58
CA LEU A 520 -14.94 -7.63 12.20
C LEU A 520 -14.85 -7.58 13.73
N PRO A 521 -14.80 -8.70 14.49
CA PRO A 521 -14.68 -8.67 15.94
C PRO A 521 -13.37 -8.00 16.41
N LEU A 522 -12.27 -8.16 15.67
CA LEU A 522 -11.02 -7.48 16.01
C LEU A 522 -11.17 -5.96 15.87
N MET A 523 -11.80 -5.49 14.79
CA MET A 523 -12.02 -4.07 14.55
C MET A 523 -12.98 -3.44 15.56
N LEU A 524 -13.97 -4.17 16.05
CA LEU A 524 -14.89 -3.72 17.11
C LEU A 524 -14.19 -3.49 18.46
N LEU A 525 -13.09 -4.20 18.73
CA LEU A 525 -12.31 -4.08 19.95
C LEU A 525 -11.32 -2.91 19.94
N VAL A 526 -11.05 -2.30 18.76
CA VAL A 526 -10.11 -1.18 18.64
C VAL A 526 -10.73 0.11 19.16
N ASP A 527 -10.06 0.74 20.13
CA ASP A 527 -10.43 2.04 20.70
C ASP A 527 -9.36 3.09 20.32
N VAL A 528 -9.77 4.08 19.50
CA VAL A 528 -8.89 5.14 19.00
C VAL A 528 -8.34 6.01 20.12
N ASP A 529 -9.19 6.37 21.10
CA ASP A 529 -8.80 7.26 22.20
C ASP A 529 -7.80 6.58 23.14
N ARG A 530 -7.98 5.28 23.39
CA ARG A 530 -7.03 4.46 24.15
C ARG A 530 -5.73 4.30 23.36
N GLY A 531 -5.80 3.90 22.09
CA GLY A 531 -4.64 3.69 21.24
C GLY A 531 -3.78 4.94 21.07
N LYS A 532 -4.41 6.13 20.95
CA LYS A 532 -3.70 7.41 20.85
C LYS A 532 -3.01 7.78 22.17
N ARG A 533 -3.62 7.52 23.33
CA ARG A 533 -2.97 7.74 24.64
C ARG A 533 -1.77 6.82 24.83
N ASP A 534 -1.92 5.55 24.51
CA ASP A 534 -0.83 4.57 24.60
C ASP A 534 0.32 4.92 23.64
N ALA A 535 0.01 5.41 22.44
CA ALA A 535 0.99 5.87 21.47
C ALA A 535 1.79 7.09 21.96
N LEU A 536 1.10 8.06 22.58
CA LEU A 536 1.76 9.24 23.17
C LEU A 536 2.62 8.86 24.39
N ALA A 537 2.12 7.97 25.26
CA ALA A 537 2.87 7.47 26.40
C ALA A 537 4.16 6.76 25.96
N LEU A 538 4.08 5.91 24.91
CA LEU A 538 5.25 5.26 24.35
C LEU A 538 6.23 6.25 23.73
N ALA A 539 5.75 7.29 23.04
CA ALA A 539 6.60 8.32 22.46
C ALA A 539 7.41 9.05 23.54
N THR A 540 6.76 9.45 24.65
CA THR A 540 7.42 10.13 25.78
C THR A 540 8.43 9.22 26.51
N GLU A 541 8.11 7.94 26.68
CA GLU A 541 9.04 6.95 27.25
C GLU A 541 10.29 6.78 26.39
N LEU A 542 10.10 6.66 25.07
CA LEU A 542 11.21 6.54 24.11
C LEU A 542 12.08 7.80 24.03
N GLU A 543 11.50 8.97 24.19
CA GLU A 543 12.24 10.24 24.25
C GLU A 543 13.02 10.36 25.58
N GLY A 544 12.44 9.94 26.70
CA GLY A 544 13.11 9.89 28.01
C GLY A 544 14.32 8.97 28.00
N GLU A 545 14.23 7.77 27.43
CA GLU A 545 15.36 6.85 27.27
C GLU A 545 16.47 7.44 26.40
N ARG A 546 16.12 8.19 25.34
CA ARG A 546 17.12 8.89 24.52
C ARG A 546 17.85 9.99 25.29
N GLY A 547 17.13 10.76 26.10
CA GLY A 547 17.71 11.78 26.95
C GLY A 547 18.72 11.23 27.95
N VAL A 548 18.39 10.09 28.60
CA VAL A 548 19.29 9.42 29.54
C VAL A 548 20.52 8.80 28.85
N GLN A 549 20.37 8.23 27.66
CA GLN A 549 21.50 7.69 26.89
C GLN A 549 22.46 8.79 26.39
N SER A 550 21.93 9.99 26.07
CA SER A 550 22.76 11.12 25.66
C SER A 550 23.57 11.71 26.84
N LEU A 551 23.00 11.72 28.04
CA LEU A 551 23.69 12.14 29.29
C LEU A 551 24.75 11.13 29.73
N GLY A 552 24.47 9.82 29.62
CA GLY A 552 25.43 8.75 29.99
C GLY A 552 26.65 8.65 29.06
N SER A 553 26.53 9.07 27.79
CA SER A 553 27.67 9.10 26.88
C SER A 553 28.53 10.38 27.01
N GLY A 554 27.96 11.44 27.59
CA GLY A 554 28.69 12.70 27.86
C GLY A 554 29.58 12.66 29.10
N THR A 555 29.29 11.77 30.07
CA THR A 555 30.05 11.67 31.32
C THR A 555 31.34 10.83 31.20
N ASN A 556 31.52 10.05 30.13
CA ASN A 556 32.76 9.25 29.94
C ASN A 556 33.88 9.98 29.17
N SER A 557 33.70 11.24 28.79
CA SER A 557 34.73 11.99 28.03
C SER A 557 35.45 13.09 28.83
N HIS A 558 35.19 13.25 30.14
CA HIS A 558 35.86 14.24 31.00
C HIS A 558 36.36 13.64 32.32
N VAL A 559 37.08 12.54 32.26
CA VAL A 559 38.01 12.19 33.34
C VAL A 559 39.37 11.92 32.69
N SER A 560 40.01 12.96 32.23
CA SER A 560 41.45 13.03 32.09
C SER A 560 41.99 13.77 33.32
N THR A 561 42.53 13.01 34.24
CA THR A 561 43.28 13.43 35.40
C THR A 561 44.36 14.41 35.02
N HIS A 562 44.21 15.72 35.32
CA HIS A 562 45.30 16.60 35.59
C HIS A 562 45.69 16.50 37.07
N SER A 563 46.69 15.71 37.33
CA SER A 563 47.46 15.71 38.54
C SER A 563 48.28 17.00 38.60
N GLU A 564 47.79 18.06 39.24
CA GLU A 564 48.59 19.20 39.66
C GLU A 564 49.26 18.88 41.01
N ARG A 565 50.56 18.74 41.01
CA ARG A 565 51.39 18.75 42.24
C ARG A 565 51.37 20.14 42.87
N PRO A 566 51.23 20.26 44.18
CA PRO A 566 51.38 21.51 44.86
C PRO A 566 52.89 21.87 44.95
N VAL A 567 53.25 23.03 44.42
CA VAL A 567 54.55 23.65 44.63
C VAL A 567 54.57 24.26 46.03
N MET A 568 55.42 23.72 46.89
CA MET A 568 55.81 24.34 48.16
C MET A 568 56.62 25.59 47.86
N GLN A 569 56.18 26.76 48.29
CA GLN A 569 57.01 27.92 48.48
C GLN A 569 57.43 28.01 49.94
N SER A 570 58.72 27.92 50.15
CA SER A 570 59.41 28.34 51.38
C SER A 570 59.69 29.82 51.29
N GLU A 571 59.21 30.56 52.23
CA GLU A 571 59.67 31.63 53.15
C GLU A 571 58.49 32.43 53.66
#